data_2c33fee4f323792e14838732a94b3f65
#
_entry.id   2c33fee4f323792e14838732a94b3f65
#
_cell.length_a   1.000
_cell.length_b   1.000
_cell.length_c   1.000
_cell.angle_alpha   90.00
_cell.angle_beta   90.00
_cell.angle_gamma   90.00
#
_symmetry.space_group_name_H-M   'P 1'
#
loop_
_entity.id
_entity.type
_entity.pdbx_description
1 polymer ?
#
loop_
_entity_poly.entity_id
_entity_poly.type
_entity_poly.pdbx_seq_one_letter_code
_entity_poly.pdbx_strand_id
1 'polypeptide(L)'
;EIGSGLVGSEMCIRDSLKALKNQKQSQDLLSTAITDLRKAKGHNVTWEDAKALLVEKMGFWKELPLTWEQEKMLRDEFEQSFVKNKVVFEETLYSKTEPLAATARKVMSQIAMIGWTSGSHTAEYVPVYAVGAGSKEFAGKYDNTEIPKRIAKVAGYK
;
A
#
# COMPACT_ATOMS: atom_id res chain seq x y z
N GLU A 1 12.81 14.66 29.34
CA GLU A 1 12.22 13.29 29.37
C GLU A 1 11.56 12.90 28.05
N ILE A 2 12.31 12.96 26.96
CA ILE A 2 11.82 12.50 25.63
C ILE A 2 12.42 11.12 25.27
N GLY A 3 13.31 10.57 26.10
CA GLY A 3 14.14 9.44 25.72
C GLY A 3 13.48 8.05 25.76
N SER A 4 12.61 7.77 26.72
CA SER A 4 12.09 6.39 26.91
C SER A 4 10.90 6.04 26.00
N GLY A 5 10.09 7.01 25.62
CA GLY A 5 8.96 6.82 24.70
C GLY A 5 9.40 6.61 23.25
N LEU A 6 10.48 7.27 22.82
CA LEU A 6 10.99 7.15 21.45
C LEU A 6 11.66 5.79 21.18
N VAL A 7 12.41 5.25 22.13
CA VAL A 7 13.12 3.97 21.95
C VAL A 7 12.14 2.80 21.82
N GLY A 8 11.08 2.79 22.62
CA GLY A 8 10.01 1.81 22.48
C GLY A 8 9.23 1.96 21.18
N SER A 9 8.99 3.19 20.74
CA SER A 9 8.30 3.51 19.48
C SER A 9 9.12 3.11 18.25
N GLU A 10 10.43 3.34 18.24
CA GLU A 10 11.30 2.95 17.12
C GLU A 10 11.37 1.43 16.94
N MET A 11 11.44 0.67 18.04
CA MET A 11 11.43 -0.79 17.96
C MET A 11 10.09 -1.31 17.45
N CYS A 12 8.97 -0.77 17.94
CA CYS A 12 7.64 -1.15 17.47
C CYS A 12 7.46 -0.79 15.97
N ILE A 13 7.87 0.39 15.54
CA ILE A 13 7.81 0.82 14.12
C ILE A 13 8.65 -0.11 13.25
N ARG A 14 9.88 -0.41 13.65
CA ARG A 14 10.77 -1.29 12.88
C ARG A 14 10.21 -2.69 12.72
N ASP A 15 9.64 -3.25 13.77
CA ASP A 15 9.07 -4.60 13.74
C ASP A 15 7.76 -4.64 12.95
N SER A 16 6.92 -3.62 13.09
CA SER A 16 5.69 -3.49 12.31
C SER A 16 5.96 -3.32 10.82
N LEU A 17 6.98 -2.53 10.43
CA LEU A 17 7.40 -2.39 9.04
C LEU A 17 7.94 -3.70 8.44
N LYS A 18 8.50 -4.60 9.25
CA LYS A 18 8.90 -5.94 8.77
C LYS A 18 7.72 -6.75 8.25
N ALA A 19 6.50 -6.48 8.73
CA ALA A 19 5.29 -7.13 8.24
C ALA A 19 5.09 -6.94 6.72
N LEU A 20 5.50 -5.78 6.17
CA LEU A 20 5.41 -5.49 4.73
C LEU A 20 6.21 -6.47 3.87
N LYS A 21 7.23 -7.15 4.40
CA LYS A 21 7.98 -8.18 3.67
C LYS A 21 7.13 -9.39 3.30
N ASN A 22 6.01 -9.60 3.98
CA ASN A 22 5.09 -10.70 3.72
C ASN A 22 4.09 -10.36 2.60
N GLN A 23 3.97 -9.07 2.25
CA GLN A 23 3.17 -8.64 1.11
C GLN A 23 3.91 -8.95 -0.20
N LYS A 24 3.42 -9.95 -0.93
CA LYS A 24 4.04 -10.44 -2.17
C LYS A 24 3.52 -9.71 -3.42
N GLN A 25 2.41 -8.99 -3.30
CA GLN A 25 1.81 -8.26 -4.42
C GLN A 25 1.39 -6.85 -4.00
N SER A 26 1.46 -5.93 -4.95
CA SER A 26 0.86 -4.60 -4.80
C SER A 26 -0.66 -4.69 -4.72
N GLN A 27 -1.30 -3.60 -4.28
CA GLN A 27 -2.76 -3.49 -4.28
C GLN A 27 -3.37 -3.75 -5.67
N ASP A 28 -2.74 -3.26 -6.74
CA ASP A 28 -3.25 -3.40 -8.10
C ASP A 28 -3.18 -4.84 -8.60
N LEU A 29 -2.08 -5.53 -8.33
CA LEU A 29 -1.95 -6.95 -8.66
C LEU A 29 -2.91 -7.82 -7.84
N LEU A 30 -3.13 -7.49 -6.57
CA LEU A 30 -4.12 -8.16 -5.73
C LEU A 30 -5.54 -7.90 -6.25
N SER A 31 -5.85 -6.68 -6.65
CA SER A 31 -7.13 -6.30 -7.28
C SER A 31 -7.38 -7.11 -8.56
N THR A 32 -6.35 -7.26 -9.39
CA THR A 32 -6.42 -8.10 -10.59
C THR A 32 -6.67 -9.57 -10.24
N ALA A 33 -5.93 -10.13 -9.28
CA ALA A 33 -6.10 -11.51 -8.85
C ALA A 33 -7.49 -11.81 -8.28
N ILE A 34 -8.07 -10.88 -7.51
CA ILE A 34 -9.43 -11.00 -6.98
C ILE A 34 -10.47 -10.89 -8.12
N THR A 35 -10.24 -9.99 -9.07
CA THR A 35 -11.11 -9.85 -10.25
C THR A 35 -11.09 -11.13 -11.10
N ASP A 36 -9.92 -11.75 -11.27
CA ASP A 36 -9.80 -13.00 -12.02
C ASP A 36 -10.45 -14.18 -11.28
N LEU A 37 -10.32 -14.23 -9.95
CA LEU A 37 -11.06 -15.20 -9.13
C LEU A 37 -12.59 -15.04 -9.33
N ARG A 38 -13.08 -13.80 -9.34
CA ARG A 38 -14.49 -13.48 -9.60
C ARG A 38 -14.92 -13.92 -10.99
N LYS A 39 -14.11 -13.70 -12.03
CA LYS A 39 -14.39 -14.14 -13.40
C LYS A 39 -14.42 -15.67 -13.51
N ALA A 40 -13.47 -16.35 -12.84
CA ALA A 40 -13.32 -17.80 -12.93
C ALA A 40 -14.47 -18.56 -12.24
N LYS A 41 -14.94 -18.08 -11.08
CA LYS A 41 -15.95 -18.77 -10.26
C LYS A 41 -17.33 -18.09 -10.25
N GLY A 42 -17.44 -16.87 -10.78
CA GLY A 42 -18.69 -16.09 -10.78
C GLY A 42 -19.26 -15.90 -9.37
N HIS A 43 -20.53 -16.26 -9.20
CA HIS A 43 -21.21 -16.20 -7.91
C HIS A 43 -20.83 -17.32 -6.92
N ASN A 44 -20.02 -18.30 -7.36
CA ASN A 44 -19.61 -19.44 -6.52
C ASN A 44 -18.28 -19.20 -5.78
N VAL A 45 -17.79 -17.98 -5.74
CA VAL A 45 -16.61 -17.63 -4.92
C VAL A 45 -16.99 -17.74 -3.45
N THR A 46 -16.26 -18.58 -2.73
CA THR A 46 -16.45 -18.75 -1.29
C THR A 46 -15.49 -17.85 -0.49
N TRP A 47 -15.81 -17.63 0.78
CA TRP A 47 -14.87 -16.95 1.69
C TRP A 47 -13.53 -17.67 1.76
N GLU A 48 -13.52 -18.98 1.74
CA GLU A 48 -12.30 -19.79 1.80
C GLU A 48 -11.41 -19.57 0.56
N ASP A 49 -11.99 -19.37 -0.61
CA ASP A 49 -11.24 -19.02 -1.83
C ASP A 49 -10.56 -17.66 -1.69
N ALA A 50 -11.31 -16.65 -1.25
CA ALA A 50 -10.79 -15.31 -1.04
C ALA A 50 -9.73 -15.30 0.06
N LYS A 51 -9.96 -16.02 1.18
CA LYS A 51 -9.03 -16.16 2.28
C LYS A 51 -7.73 -16.84 1.82
N ALA A 52 -7.81 -17.91 1.04
CA ALA A 52 -6.63 -18.59 0.51
C ALA A 52 -5.76 -17.65 -0.35
N LEU A 53 -6.41 -16.82 -1.19
CA LEU A 53 -5.71 -15.81 -1.99
C LEU A 53 -5.02 -14.77 -1.10
N LEU A 54 -5.68 -14.28 -0.05
CA LEU A 54 -5.10 -13.32 0.89
C LEU A 54 -3.94 -13.92 1.72
N VAL A 55 -4.04 -15.19 2.11
CA VAL A 55 -2.92 -15.92 2.73
C VAL A 55 -1.73 -15.97 1.79
N GLU A 56 -1.94 -16.36 0.55
CA GLU A 56 -0.87 -16.50 -0.43
C GLU A 56 -0.19 -15.17 -0.77
N LYS A 57 -0.98 -14.11 -0.99
CA LYS A 57 -0.49 -12.83 -1.54
C LYS A 57 -0.10 -11.81 -0.48
N MET A 58 -0.71 -11.86 0.71
CA MET A 58 -0.50 -10.88 1.78
C MET A 58 0.13 -11.50 3.04
N GLY A 59 0.21 -12.82 3.14
CA GLY A 59 0.73 -13.51 4.31
C GLY A 59 -0.22 -13.50 5.52
N PHE A 60 -1.47 -13.08 5.34
CA PHE A 60 -2.45 -13.01 6.41
C PHE A 60 -2.75 -14.39 6.99
N TRP A 61 -3.02 -14.47 8.30
CA TRP A 61 -3.27 -15.65 9.11
C TRP A 61 -2.12 -16.66 9.21
N LYS A 62 -1.15 -16.62 8.32
CA LYS A 62 -0.02 -17.54 8.32
C LYS A 62 1.23 -16.87 8.88
N GLU A 63 1.75 -15.87 8.19
CA GLU A 63 2.92 -15.10 8.61
C GLU A 63 2.52 -13.90 9.49
N LEU A 64 1.32 -13.36 9.27
CA LEU A 64 0.77 -12.20 9.97
C LEU A 64 -0.53 -12.58 10.66
N PRO A 65 -0.54 -12.72 12.00
CA PRO A 65 -1.78 -12.91 12.74
C PRO A 65 -2.65 -11.66 12.61
N LEU A 66 -3.94 -11.86 12.37
CA LEU A 66 -4.93 -10.79 12.32
C LEU A 66 -5.67 -10.71 13.65
N THR A 67 -6.04 -9.49 14.05
CA THR A 67 -7.00 -9.30 15.12
C THR A 67 -8.40 -9.67 14.64
N TRP A 68 -9.32 -9.88 15.58
CA TRP A 68 -10.72 -10.14 15.26
C TRP A 68 -11.34 -9.02 14.40
N GLU A 69 -11.03 -7.77 14.71
CA GLU A 69 -11.53 -6.60 13.98
C GLU A 69 -11.02 -6.59 12.53
N GLN A 70 -9.75 -6.93 12.34
CA GLN A 70 -9.13 -6.99 11.01
C GLN A 70 -9.73 -8.11 10.16
N GLU A 71 -9.91 -9.29 10.73
CA GLU A 71 -10.59 -10.39 10.03
C GLU A 71 -12.04 -10.01 9.71
N LYS A 72 -12.75 -9.38 10.66
CA LYS A 72 -14.11 -8.91 10.44
C LYS A 72 -14.21 -7.91 9.30
N MET A 73 -13.28 -6.95 9.20
CA MET A 73 -13.25 -5.99 8.09
C MET A 73 -13.16 -6.70 6.73
N LEU A 74 -12.29 -7.69 6.60
CA LEU A 74 -12.13 -8.46 5.36
C LEU A 74 -13.37 -9.30 5.05
N ARG A 75 -13.96 -9.91 6.05
CA ARG A 75 -15.16 -10.74 5.89
C ARG A 75 -16.40 -9.92 5.55
N ASP A 76 -16.59 -8.78 6.21
CA ASP A 76 -17.69 -7.86 5.92
C ASP A 76 -17.60 -7.34 4.46
N GLU A 77 -16.39 -6.99 4.01
CA GLU A 77 -16.18 -6.57 2.63
C GLU A 77 -16.43 -7.68 1.63
N PHE A 78 -16.00 -8.90 1.94
CA PHE A 78 -16.31 -10.07 1.11
C PHE A 78 -17.84 -10.27 1.00
N GLU A 79 -18.56 -10.20 2.11
CA GLU A 79 -20.02 -10.32 2.09
C GLU A 79 -20.69 -9.23 1.25
N GLN A 80 -20.24 -7.97 1.36
CA GLN A 80 -20.80 -6.87 0.56
C GLN A 80 -20.55 -7.10 -0.93
N SER A 81 -19.31 -7.40 -1.31
CA SER A 81 -18.91 -7.40 -2.71
C SER A 81 -19.18 -8.73 -3.43
N PHE A 82 -19.13 -9.87 -2.75
CA PHE A 82 -19.31 -11.19 -3.38
C PHE A 82 -20.71 -11.80 -3.12
N VAL A 83 -21.24 -11.67 -1.91
CA VAL A 83 -22.53 -12.27 -1.55
C VAL A 83 -23.67 -11.35 -1.93
N LYS A 84 -23.60 -10.07 -1.52
CA LYS A 84 -24.65 -9.08 -1.80
C LYS A 84 -24.51 -8.40 -3.15
N ASN A 85 -23.44 -8.70 -3.90
CA ASN A 85 -23.11 -8.09 -5.20
C ASN A 85 -23.10 -6.54 -5.21
N LYS A 86 -22.79 -5.93 -4.06
CA LYS A 86 -22.63 -4.48 -3.93
C LYS A 86 -21.14 -4.13 -4.10
N VAL A 87 -20.66 -4.20 -5.33
CA VAL A 87 -19.25 -3.91 -5.62
C VAL A 87 -19.09 -2.41 -5.80
N VAL A 88 -18.46 -1.75 -4.83
CA VAL A 88 -18.10 -0.34 -4.91
C VAL A 88 -16.59 -0.27 -5.06
N PHE A 89 -16.13 -0.09 -6.28
CA PHE A 89 -14.70 0.07 -6.56
C PHE A 89 -14.18 1.37 -5.94
N GLU A 90 -13.00 1.32 -5.32
CA GLU A 90 -12.28 2.52 -4.93
C GLU A 90 -11.65 3.12 -6.20
N GLU A 91 -12.24 4.19 -6.71
CA GLU A 91 -11.78 4.85 -7.93
C GLU A 91 -10.90 6.04 -7.58
N THR A 92 -9.73 6.09 -8.20
CA THR A 92 -8.85 7.27 -8.22
C THR A 92 -8.70 7.75 -9.65
N LEU A 93 -8.04 8.89 -9.85
CA LEU A 93 -7.80 9.43 -11.21
C LEU A 93 -7.09 8.43 -12.14
N TYR A 94 -6.32 7.49 -11.59
CA TYR A 94 -5.44 6.58 -12.33
C TYR A 94 -5.71 5.10 -12.12
N SER A 95 -6.56 4.74 -11.16
CA SER A 95 -6.80 3.34 -10.84
C SER A 95 -8.21 3.07 -10.34
N LYS A 96 -8.67 1.88 -10.62
CA LYS A 96 -9.92 1.33 -10.10
C LYS A 96 -9.60 0.07 -9.31
N THR A 97 -9.72 0.15 -7.99
CA THR A 97 -9.32 -0.92 -7.10
C THR A 97 -10.53 -1.72 -6.64
N GLU A 98 -10.40 -3.03 -6.69
CA GLU A 98 -11.39 -3.96 -6.16
C GLU A 98 -11.52 -3.81 -4.64
N PRO A 99 -12.76 -3.78 -4.08
CA PRO A 99 -13.00 -3.43 -2.67
C PRO A 99 -12.25 -4.30 -1.66
N LEU A 100 -12.20 -5.61 -1.88
CA LEU A 100 -11.49 -6.52 -0.98
C LEU A 100 -9.97 -6.29 -1.01
N ALA A 101 -9.40 -5.92 -2.16
CA ALA A 101 -7.99 -5.53 -2.26
C ALA A 101 -7.71 -4.23 -1.52
N ALA A 102 -8.61 -3.24 -1.63
CA ALA A 102 -8.50 -1.99 -0.89
C ALA A 102 -8.57 -2.22 0.63
N THR A 103 -9.48 -3.09 1.08
CA THR A 103 -9.60 -3.45 2.50
C THR A 103 -8.37 -4.23 2.99
N ALA A 104 -7.83 -5.16 2.18
CA ALA A 104 -6.59 -5.86 2.51
C ALA A 104 -5.40 -4.90 2.67
N ARG A 105 -5.29 -3.88 1.81
CA ARG A 105 -4.29 -2.81 1.97
C ARG A 105 -4.47 -2.04 3.28
N LYS A 106 -5.71 -1.70 3.64
CA LYS A 106 -6.01 -1.01 4.92
C LYS A 106 -5.57 -1.86 6.11
N VAL A 107 -5.89 -3.15 6.10
CA VAL A 107 -5.46 -4.10 7.15
C VAL A 107 -3.93 -4.20 7.22
N MET A 108 -3.24 -4.32 6.08
CA MET A 108 -1.78 -4.33 6.04
C MET A 108 -1.18 -3.04 6.61
N SER A 109 -1.74 -1.88 6.28
CA SER A 109 -1.30 -0.59 6.83
C SER A 109 -1.48 -0.54 8.35
N GLN A 110 -2.58 -1.07 8.89
CA GLN A 110 -2.78 -1.18 10.34
C GLN A 110 -1.72 -2.07 11.01
N ILE A 111 -1.45 -3.25 10.43
CA ILE A 111 -0.43 -4.19 10.94
C ILE A 111 0.96 -3.52 10.89
N ALA A 112 1.27 -2.82 9.82
CA ALA A 112 2.54 -2.11 9.66
C ALA A 112 2.60 -0.78 10.43
N MET A 113 1.53 -0.40 11.13
CA MET A 113 1.39 0.88 11.86
C MET A 113 1.67 2.10 10.96
N ILE A 114 1.21 2.03 9.70
CA ILE A 114 1.33 3.13 8.74
C ILE A 114 -0.01 3.85 8.65
N GLY A 115 0.01 5.14 8.91
CA GLY A 115 -1.11 6.05 8.67
C GLY A 115 -0.87 6.89 7.42
N TRP A 116 -1.92 7.08 6.62
CA TRP A 116 -1.92 7.97 5.48
C TRP A 116 -2.75 9.20 5.79
N THR A 117 -2.16 10.38 5.68
CA THR A 117 -2.85 11.66 5.93
C THR A 117 -3.79 12.05 4.80
N SER A 118 -3.58 11.50 3.61
CA SER A 118 -4.40 11.75 2.42
C SER A 118 -4.52 10.48 1.58
N GLY A 119 -5.66 10.26 0.96
CA GLY A 119 -5.89 9.20 -0.02
C GLY A 119 -5.63 9.63 -1.46
N SER A 120 -5.20 10.87 -1.69
CA SER A 120 -4.98 11.45 -3.01
C SER A 120 -3.69 12.27 -3.05
N HIS A 121 -3.32 12.73 -4.24
CA HIS A 121 -2.19 13.62 -4.42
C HIS A 121 -2.35 14.90 -3.61
N THR A 122 -1.25 15.37 -3.01
CA THR A 122 -1.17 16.66 -2.32
C THR A 122 -0.17 17.56 -3.04
N ALA A 123 -0.36 18.85 -2.95
CA ALA A 123 0.55 19.85 -3.51
C ALA A 123 1.71 20.18 -2.55
N GLU A 124 2.16 19.22 -1.76
CA GLU A 124 3.24 19.42 -0.79
C GLU A 124 4.61 19.19 -1.42
N TYR A 125 5.62 19.80 -0.81
CA TYR A 125 7.01 19.63 -1.22
C TYR A 125 7.52 18.24 -0.86
N VAL A 126 8.20 17.62 -1.83
CA VAL A 126 8.87 16.34 -1.64
C VAL A 126 10.38 16.57 -1.52
N PRO A 127 11.07 16.02 -0.51
CA PRO A 127 12.50 16.17 -0.39
C PRO A 127 13.23 15.45 -1.53
N VAL A 128 14.23 16.11 -2.10
CA VAL A 128 15.16 15.55 -3.09
C VAL A 128 16.52 15.41 -2.45
N TYR A 129 17.10 14.21 -2.53
CA TYR A 129 18.43 13.92 -2.03
C TYR A 129 19.36 13.64 -3.20
N ALA A 130 20.52 14.32 -3.22
CA ALA A 130 21.56 14.11 -4.22
C ALA A 130 22.91 13.92 -3.54
N VAL A 131 23.68 12.93 -3.97
CA VAL A 131 25.01 12.60 -3.46
C VAL A 131 25.99 12.43 -4.62
N GLY A 132 27.19 12.96 -4.47
CA GLY A 132 28.27 12.84 -5.47
C GLY A 132 28.56 14.15 -6.18
N ALA A 133 29.37 14.05 -7.26
CA ALA A 133 29.74 15.20 -8.06
C ALA A 133 28.51 15.88 -8.67
N GLY A 134 28.42 17.20 -8.55
CA GLY A 134 27.28 17.96 -9.05
C GLY A 134 26.09 18.01 -8.12
N SER A 135 26.10 17.37 -6.96
CA SER A 135 24.97 17.35 -6.01
C SER A 135 24.47 18.74 -5.60
N LYS A 136 25.35 19.74 -5.58
CA LYS A 136 25.01 21.15 -5.29
C LYS A 136 23.98 21.74 -6.25
N GLU A 137 23.90 21.25 -7.48
CA GLU A 137 22.91 21.70 -8.47
C GLU A 137 21.47 21.32 -8.08
N PHE A 138 21.31 20.36 -7.16
CA PHE A 138 20.02 19.93 -6.67
C PHE A 138 19.60 20.57 -5.35
N ALA A 139 20.37 21.54 -4.86
CA ALA A 139 20.01 22.31 -3.68
C ALA A 139 18.91 23.32 -3.99
N GLY A 140 18.09 23.61 -2.95
CA GLY A 140 17.05 24.63 -3.04
C GLY A 140 15.66 24.06 -3.33
N LYS A 141 14.74 24.94 -3.67
CA LYS A 141 13.31 24.69 -3.89
C LYS A 141 13.00 24.96 -5.36
N TYR A 142 12.48 23.99 -6.06
CA TYR A 142 12.22 24.09 -7.50
C TYR A 142 11.11 23.13 -7.93
N ASP A 143 10.58 23.35 -9.12
CA ASP A 143 9.57 22.46 -9.73
C ASP A 143 10.22 21.14 -10.16
N ASN A 144 9.45 20.05 -10.15
CA ASN A 144 9.91 18.72 -10.54
C ASN A 144 10.40 18.67 -12.00
N THR A 145 9.88 19.52 -12.87
CA THR A 145 10.30 19.65 -14.28
C THR A 145 11.75 20.17 -14.43
N GLU A 146 12.31 20.78 -13.38
CA GLU A 146 13.70 21.19 -13.35
C GLU A 146 14.68 20.06 -13.10
N ILE A 147 14.23 18.92 -12.53
CA ILE A 147 15.11 17.78 -12.21
C ILE A 147 15.83 17.24 -13.46
N PRO A 148 15.15 16.94 -14.58
CA PRO A 148 15.82 16.47 -15.79
C PRO A 148 16.84 17.47 -16.34
N LYS A 149 16.55 18.77 -16.29
CA LYS A 149 17.46 19.83 -16.75
C LYS A 149 18.72 19.90 -15.90
N ARG A 150 18.59 19.76 -14.58
CA ARG A 150 19.73 19.74 -13.65
C ARG A 150 20.58 18.49 -13.85
N ILE A 151 19.95 17.32 -14.09
CA ILE A 151 20.65 16.09 -14.46
C ILE A 151 21.44 16.29 -15.77
N ALA A 152 20.81 16.82 -16.81
CA ALA A 152 21.48 17.09 -18.08
C ALA A 152 22.67 18.02 -17.93
N LYS A 153 22.52 19.10 -17.14
CA LYS A 153 23.60 20.04 -16.84
C LYS A 153 24.77 19.35 -16.15
N VAL A 154 24.52 18.56 -15.11
CA VAL A 154 25.58 17.83 -14.37
C VAL A 154 26.25 16.78 -15.24
N ALA A 155 25.50 16.10 -16.10
CA ALA A 155 26.02 15.10 -17.02
C ALA A 155 26.71 15.68 -18.28
N GLY A 156 26.62 17.00 -18.47
CA GLY A 156 27.21 17.68 -19.65
C GLY A 156 26.43 17.44 -20.94
N TYR A 157 25.15 17.04 -20.84
CA TYR A 157 24.27 16.92 -22.02
C TYR A 157 23.84 18.32 -22.52
N LYS A 158 23.79 18.46 -23.82
CA LYS A 158 23.32 19.67 -24.51
C LYS A 158 21.88 19.51 -24.97
#